data_d8828e8c000355a599859b37aafb1a3d
#
_entry.id   d8828e8c000355a599859b37aafb1a3d
#
_cell.length_a   1.000
_cell.length_b   1.000
_cell.length_c   1.000
_cell.angle_alpha   90.00
_cell.angle_beta   90.00
_cell.angle_gamma   90.00
#
_symmetry.space_group_name_H-M   'P 1'
#
loop_
_entity.id
_entity.type
_entity.pdbx_description
1 polymer ?
#
loop_
_entity_poly.entity_id
_entity_poly.type
_entity_poly.pdbx_seq_one_letter_code
_entity_poly.pdbx_strand_id
1 'polypeptide(L)'
;IGPSYYGDIQIEVGVTGTPVIDLEKGIIYLVAATRESETGSCPCQYPHRIHALDLRTGEEQLGGPVDIHIDLPQSGDATFIGERQLQRVALLLSRGILYIGFGSYGDRTPYHGWLLGYDAQTLKQVSTFNSTPTGNQGGIWMGGLPPSVDGDGNLYLVVANGSFDGDSDGNNFGMSVLRFDPSILVNGTPKIVDWFSPFDHQSLIDGDVGLGSTGAILLPRNRVLVGTKNGQLMLLDRDHLTHTGGPEGDSPLVQRFQVSWGPMFSSPIYWAGPQGERVYVWGTSDALKVFRYDGYRIDPTPEMTSTVVLTDVWPGGILTLGPGLPAGHARQRRGARRGLHRGQRQGLCRHLFE
;
A
#
# COMPACT_ATOMS: atom_id res chain seq x y z
N ILE A 1 -0.57 -17.59 -13.59
CA ILE A 1 0.71 -16.85 -13.62
C ILE A 1 1.77 -17.92 -13.44
N GLY A 2 2.78 -17.97 -14.35
CA GLY A 2 3.89 -18.91 -14.24
C GLY A 2 4.58 -18.77 -12.87
N PRO A 3 5.42 -19.73 -12.45
CA PRO A 3 6.11 -19.64 -11.20
C PRO A 3 6.80 -18.28 -11.13
N SER A 4 6.50 -17.46 -10.13
CA SER A 4 7.13 -16.17 -9.97
C SER A 4 8.62 -16.39 -9.78
N TYR A 5 9.41 -15.55 -10.40
CA TYR A 5 10.87 -15.62 -10.29
C TYR A 5 11.33 -15.51 -8.83
N TYR A 6 10.50 -14.88 -7.97
CA TYR A 6 10.76 -14.67 -6.54
C TYR A 6 9.84 -15.47 -5.61
N GLY A 7 8.81 -16.16 -6.13
CA GLY A 7 7.91 -16.97 -5.30
C GLY A 7 6.97 -16.18 -4.39
N ASP A 8 6.71 -14.90 -4.67
CA ASP A 8 5.91 -14.00 -3.84
C ASP A 8 4.50 -14.54 -3.59
N ILE A 9 3.84 -14.99 -4.66
CA ILE A 9 2.54 -15.65 -4.57
C ILE A 9 2.64 -16.96 -5.34
N GLN A 10 2.37 -18.06 -4.66
CA GLN A 10 2.45 -19.40 -5.25
C GLN A 10 1.07 -19.88 -5.67
N ILE A 11 0.99 -20.61 -6.79
CA ILE A 11 -0.18 -21.29 -7.31
C ILE A 11 -1.19 -20.33 -7.97
N GLU A 12 -1.83 -19.45 -7.23
CA GLU A 12 -2.89 -18.58 -7.71
C GLU A 12 -2.72 -17.14 -7.17
N VAL A 13 -3.02 -16.14 -7.99
CA VAL A 13 -3.03 -14.71 -7.61
C VAL A 13 -4.45 -14.26 -7.26
N GLY A 14 -5.38 -14.32 -8.21
CA GLY A 14 -6.78 -14.00 -7.97
C GLY A 14 -7.01 -12.56 -7.48
N VAL A 15 -7.75 -12.44 -6.37
CA VAL A 15 -8.05 -11.16 -5.71
C VAL A 15 -7.06 -10.93 -4.58
N THR A 16 -6.17 -9.97 -4.72
CA THR A 16 -5.11 -9.64 -3.75
C THR A 16 -5.34 -8.32 -3.04
N GLY A 17 -5.98 -7.35 -3.68
CA GLY A 17 -6.39 -6.09 -3.07
C GLY A 17 -7.69 -6.23 -2.29
N THR A 18 -7.84 -5.46 -1.22
CA THR A 18 -9.08 -5.42 -0.44
C THR A 18 -10.21 -4.78 -1.26
N PRO A 19 -11.36 -5.43 -1.42
CA PRO A 19 -12.53 -4.86 -2.09
C PRO A 19 -13.09 -3.63 -1.36
N VAL A 20 -13.91 -2.83 -2.08
CA VAL A 20 -14.69 -1.75 -1.47
C VAL A 20 -16.18 -1.94 -1.73
N ILE A 21 -17.00 -1.58 -0.74
CA ILE A 21 -18.46 -1.73 -0.80
C ILE A 21 -19.13 -0.35 -0.89
N ASP A 22 -19.98 -0.19 -1.90
CA ASP A 22 -20.99 0.87 -1.98
C ASP A 22 -22.27 0.35 -1.31
N LEU A 23 -22.45 0.68 -0.04
CA LEU A 23 -23.62 0.22 0.73
C LEU A 23 -24.94 0.82 0.21
N GLU A 24 -24.91 2.04 -0.32
CA GLU A 24 -26.10 2.71 -0.83
C GLU A 24 -26.63 2.00 -2.09
N LYS A 25 -25.72 1.53 -2.93
CA LYS A 25 -26.05 0.79 -4.16
C LYS A 25 -26.11 -0.71 -3.97
N GLY A 26 -25.61 -1.24 -2.86
CA GLY A 26 -25.50 -2.67 -2.61
C GLY A 26 -24.51 -3.36 -3.56
N ILE A 27 -23.43 -2.68 -3.93
CA ILE A 27 -22.41 -3.18 -4.86
C ILE A 27 -21.07 -3.35 -4.13
N ILE A 28 -20.40 -4.46 -4.37
CA ILE A 28 -19.00 -4.66 -4.03
C ILE A 28 -18.13 -4.58 -5.28
N TYR A 29 -17.10 -3.75 -5.23
CA TYR A 29 -16.09 -3.65 -6.28
C TYR A 29 -14.84 -4.41 -5.85
N LEU A 30 -14.29 -5.21 -6.77
CA LEU A 30 -13.03 -5.93 -6.57
C LEU A 30 -12.24 -6.00 -7.88
N VAL A 31 -10.94 -6.28 -7.77
CA VAL A 31 -10.08 -6.56 -8.93
C VAL A 31 -9.55 -7.98 -8.84
N ALA A 32 -9.72 -8.74 -9.90
CA ALA A 32 -9.18 -10.09 -10.02
C ALA A 32 -8.13 -10.15 -11.13
N ALA A 33 -7.03 -10.85 -10.85
CA ALA A 33 -6.01 -11.19 -11.85
C ALA A 33 -6.19 -12.65 -12.28
N THR A 34 -6.27 -12.88 -13.59
CA THR A 34 -6.41 -14.21 -14.17
C THR A 34 -5.26 -14.54 -15.12
N ARG A 35 -5.07 -15.81 -15.39
CA ARG A 35 -4.20 -16.31 -16.46
C ARG A 35 -5.05 -16.97 -17.50
N GLU A 36 -4.97 -16.50 -18.72
CA GLU A 36 -5.79 -16.95 -19.82
C GLU A 36 -4.94 -17.43 -20.98
N SER A 37 -5.42 -18.46 -21.68
CA SER A 37 -4.80 -18.99 -22.88
C SER A 37 -5.89 -19.52 -23.80
N GLU A 38 -5.86 -19.11 -25.05
CA GLU A 38 -6.84 -19.56 -26.06
C GLU A 38 -6.71 -21.06 -26.36
N THR A 39 -5.54 -21.64 -26.19
CA THR A 39 -5.25 -23.03 -26.55
C THR A 39 -4.90 -23.93 -25.37
N GLY A 40 -4.97 -23.39 -24.13
CA GLY A 40 -4.50 -24.10 -22.93
C GLY A 40 -2.98 -24.14 -22.77
N SER A 41 -2.22 -23.57 -23.71
CA SER A 41 -0.76 -23.44 -23.68
C SER A 41 -0.33 -21.97 -23.87
N CYS A 42 0.89 -21.61 -23.45
CA CYS A 42 1.44 -20.26 -23.69
C CYS A 42 1.67 -19.99 -25.19
N PRO A 43 1.54 -18.73 -25.66
CA PRO A 43 1.54 -17.49 -24.86
C PRO A 43 0.25 -17.28 -24.07
N CYS A 44 0.41 -16.89 -22.80
CA CYS A 44 -0.69 -16.62 -21.89
C CYS A 44 -0.89 -15.12 -21.74
N GLN A 45 -2.13 -14.70 -21.56
CA GLN A 45 -2.50 -13.35 -21.18
C GLN A 45 -2.72 -13.29 -19.66
N TYR A 46 -2.51 -12.12 -19.08
CA TYR A 46 -2.65 -11.90 -17.64
C TYR A 46 -3.53 -10.65 -17.38
N PRO A 47 -4.81 -10.71 -17.75
CA PRO A 47 -5.70 -9.58 -17.52
C PRO A 47 -5.97 -9.37 -16.04
N HIS A 48 -6.12 -8.09 -15.68
CA HIS A 48 -6.74 -7.65 -14.44
C HIS A 48 -8.12 -7.14 -14.80
N ARG A 49 -9.16 -7.52 -14.04
CA ARG A 49 -10.53 -7.11 -14.29
C ARG A 49 -11.18 -6.49 -13.08
N ILE A 50 -11.93 -5.42 -13.32
CA ILE A 50 -12.84 -4.85 -12.34
C ILE A 50 -14.13 -5.64 -12.38
N HIS A 51 -14.55 -6.12 -11.23
CA HIS A 51 -15.86 -6.71 -11.00
C HIS A 51 -16.69 -5.76 -10.13
N ALA A 52 -17.94 -5.57 -10.50
CA ALA A 52 -18.95 -4.86 -9.72
C ALA A 52 -20.09 -5.85 -9.43
N LEU A 53 -20.10 -6.41 -8.24
CA LEU A 53 -21.05 -7.50 -7.92
C LEU A 53 -22.14 -7.00 -6.98
N ASP A 54 -23.38 -7.43 -7.25
CA ASP A 54 -24.48 -7.26 -6.31
C ASP A 54 -24.15 -7.99 -4.99
N LEU A 55 -24.20 -7.27 -3.88
CA LEU A 55 -23.83 -7.81 -2.56
C LEU A 55 -24.69 -9.00 -2.11
N ARG A 56 -25.90 -9.10 -2.61
CA ARG A 56 -26.88 -10.11 -2.19
C ARG A 56 -26.82 -11.35 -3.08
N THR A 57 -26.61 -11.16 -4.41
CA THR A 57 -26.68 -12.25 -5.39
C THR A 57 -25.33 -12.69 -5.89
N GLY A 58 -24.30 -11.82 -5.82
CA GLY A 58 -23.00 -12.03 -6.43
C GLY A 58 -22.99 -11.87 -7.95
N GLU A 59 -24.08 -11.41 -8.55
CA GLU A 59 -24.17 -11.21 -10.00
C GLU A 59 -23.44 -9.95 -10.45
N GLU A 60 -22.81 -10.01 -11.62
CA GLU A 60 -22.15 -8.85 -12.24
C GLU A 60 -23.16 -7.75 -12.55
N GLN A 61 -22.75 -6.52 -12.22
CA GLN A 61 -23.48 -5.30 -12.45
C GLN A 61 -22.71 -4.37 -13.39
N LEU A 62 -23.34 -3.28 -13.83
CA LEU A 62 -22.71 -2.19 -14.59
C LEU A 62 -21.99 -2.64 -15.88
N GLY A 63 -22.36 -3.79 -16.44
CA GLY A 63 -21.75 -4.37 -17.62
C GLY A 63 -20.37 -5.00 -17.38
N GLY A 64 -20.03 -5.26 -16.12
CA GLY A 64 -18.79 -5.96 -15.77
C GLY A 64 -18.76 -7.44 -16.20
N PRO A 65 -17.60 -8.12 -16.05
CA PRO A 65 -16.31 -7.54 -15.66
C PRO A 65 -15.67 -6.67 -16.76
N VAL A 66 -14.86 -5.69 -16.36
CA VAL A 66 -14.17 -4.77 -17.30
C VAL A 66 -12.66 -4.99 -17.21
N ASP A 67 -12.01 -5.19 -18.36
CA ASP A 67 -10.57 -5.34 -18.46
C ASP A 67 -9.85 -4.01 -18.10
N ILE A 68 -8.82 -4.11 -17.28
CA ILE A 68 -7.98 -2.97 -16.90
C ILE A 68 -6.86 -2.80 -17.93
N HIS A 69 -6.86 -1.68 -18.60
CA HIS A 69 -5.81 -1.21 -19.51
C HIS A 69 -5.70 0.31 -19.40
N ILE A 70 -4.79 0.91 -20.14
CA ILE A 70 -4.60 2.35 -20.11
C ILE A 70 -5.23 2.95 -21.34
N ASP A 71 -6.37 3.64 -21.14
CA ASP A 71 -7.13 4.28 -22.20
C ASP A 71 -6.80 5.77 -22.39
N LEU A 72 -6.26 6.38 -21.32
CA LEU A 72 -6.01 7.82 -21.30
C LEU A 72 -4.56 8.14 -21.66
N PRO A 73 -4.30 9.29 -22.29
CA PRO A 73 -2.95 9.76 -22.55
C PRO A 73 -2.11 9.84 -21.28
N GLN A 74 -0.83 9.54 -21.41
CA GLN A 74 0.13 9.56 -20.30
C GLN A 74 1.36 10.37 -20.68
N SER A 75 2.09 10.80 -19.65
CA SER A 75 3.45 11.28 -19.82
C SER A 75 4.40 10.10 -19.98
N GLY A 76 5.34 10.18 -20.91
CA GLY A 76 6.38 9.15 -21.13
C GLY A 76 5.90 7.91 -21.89
N ASP A 77 6.79 6.92 -22.02
CA ASP A 77 6.61 5.70 -22.80
C ASP A 77 6.25 4.48 -21.93
N ALA A 78 5.86 4.71 -20.69
CA ALA A 78 5.56 3.64 -19.75
C ALA A 78 4.33 2.84 -20.17
N THR A 79 4.44 1.52 -20.14
CA THR A 79 3.39 0.58 -20.54
C THR A 79 2.87 -0.19 -19.34
N PHE A 80 1.55 -0.32 -19.23
CA PHE A 80 0.92 -1.21 -18.26
C PHE A 80 1.03 -2.66 -18.75
N ILE A 81 1.86 -3.44 -18.06
CA ILE A 81 2.10 -4.85 -18.39
C ILE A 81 1.46 -5.72 -17.33
N GLY A 82 0.26 -6.27 -17.60
CA GLY A 82 -0.54 -7.02 -16.61
C GLY A 82 0.22 -8.16 -15.92
N GLU A 83 1.09 -8.88 -16.64
CA GLU A 83 1.93 -9.93 -16.05
C GLU A 83 2.89 -9.43 -14.95
N ARG A 84 3.26 -8.14 -15.00
CA ARG A 84 4.23 -7.52 -14.09
C ARG A 84 3.58 -6.70 -13.00
N GLN A 85 2.29 -6.40 -13.12
CA GLN A 85 1.56 -5.58 -12.16
C GLN A 85 0.86 -6.44 -11.10
N LEU A 86 0.89 -5.96 -9.87
CA LEU A 86 0.15 -6.57 -8.76
C LEU A 86 -0.81 -5.54 -8.16
N GLN A 87 -2.09 -5.85 -8.19
CA GLN A 87 -3.12 -5.08 -7.53
C GLN A 87 -3.19 -5.52 -6.05
N ARG A 88 -2.46 -4.85 -5.16
CA ARG A 88 -2.41 -5.15 -3.72
C ARG A 88 -3.04 -4.06 -2.86
N VAL A 89 -3.05 -2.84 -3.35
CA VAL A 89 -3.66 -1.68 -2.70
C VAL A 89 -5.15 -1.93 -2.51
N ALA A 90 -5.71 -1.63 -1.34
CA ALA A 90 -7.16 -1.68 -1.17
C ALA A 90 -7.83 -0.69 -2.13
N LEU A 91 -8.99 -1.04 -2.65
CA LEU A 91 -9.77 -0.16 -3.51
C LEU A 91 -10.31 1.02 -2.68
N LEU A 92 -10.34 2.19 -3.28
CA LEU A 92 -10.97 3.37 -2.72
C LEU A 92 -12.16 3.79 -3.58
N LEU A 93 -13.33 3.90 -2.97
CA LEU A 93 -14.49 4.56 -3.58
C LEU A 93 -14.64 5.96 -2.96
N SER A 94 -14.43 7.00 -3.76
CA SER A 94 -14.54 8.37 -3.31
C SER A 94 -15.17 9.26 -4.37
N ARG A 95 -16.21 10.01 -4.01
CA ARG A 95 -16.92 10.96 -4.89
C ARG A 95 -17.36 10.34 -6.22
N GLY A 96 -17.80 9.09 -6.20
CA GLY A 96 -18.25 8.36 -7.39
C GLY A 96 -17.13 7.83 -8.29
N ILE A 97 -15.88 7.90 -7.85
CA ILE A 97 -14.72 7.35 -8.55
C ILE A 97 -14.15 6.18 -7.76
N LEU A 98 -13.91 5.07 -8.44
CA LEU A 98 -13.22 3.89 -7.95
C LEU A 98 -11.75 4.01 -8.30
N TYR A 99 -10.87 4.14 -7.29
CA TYR A 99 -9.42 4.21 -7.45
C TYR A 99 -8.78 2.85 -7.22
N ILE A 100 -7.88 2.48 -8.14
CA ILE A 100 -7.20 1.18 -8.17
C ILE A 100 -5.69 1.42 -8.27
N GLY A 101 -4.93 1.00 -7.25
CA GLY A 101 -3.48 1.16 -7.22
C GLY A 101 -2.75 -0.14 -7.56
N PHE A 102 -1.61 -0.02 -8.25
CA PHE A 102 -0.78 -1.15 -8.65
C PHE A 102 0.67 -0.96 -8.24
N GLY A 103 1.25 -2.02 -7.70
CA GLY A 103 2.69 -2.23 -7.60
C GLY A 103 3.15 -3.27 -8.60
N SER A 104 4.30 -3.92 -8.34
CA SER A 104 4.83 -4.98 -9.18
C SER A 104 4.53 -6.38 -8.64
N TYR A 105 4.58 -7.36 -9.50
CA TYR A 105 4.61 -8.76 -9.15
C TYR A 105 6.05 -9.27 -9.24
N GLY A 106 6.66 -9.53 -8.06
CA GLY A 106 8.02 -10.06 -7.95
C GLY A 106 9.11 -9.10 -8.44
N ASP A 107 8.91 -7.80 -8.35
CA ASP A 107 9.85 -6.73 -8.76
C ASP A 107 10.46 -6.89 -10.15
N ARG A 108 9.70 -7.50 -11.08
CA ARG A 108 10.12 -7.78 -12.46
C ARG A 108 10.08 -6.51 -13.30
N THR A 109 11.24 -5.90 -13.48
CA THR A 109 11.40 -4.71 -14.34
C THR A 109 11.27 -5.04 -15.83
N PRO A 110 10.85 -4.07 -16.69
CA PRO A 110 10.31 -2.76 -16.31
C PRO A 110 8.91 -2.87 -15.71
N TYR A 111 8.65 -2.12 -14.66
CA TYR A 111 7.32 -1.90 -14.11
C TYR A 111 7.20 -0.48 -13.59
N HIS A 112 5.98 -0.02 -13.37
CA HIS A 112 5.67 1.30 -12.82
C HIS A 112 4.56 1.18 -11.77
N GLY A 113 4.49 2.13 -10.86
CA GLY A 113 3.32 2.31 -10.02
C GLY A 113 2.22 3.02 -10.80
N TRP A 114 0.99 2.51 -10.70
CA TRP A 114 -0.17 3.08 -11.35
C TRP A 114 -1.27 3.37 -10.34
N LEU A 115 -1.93 4.52 -10.49
CA LEU A 115 -3.21 4.80 -9.84
C LEU A 115 -4.23 5.11 -10.94
N LEU A 116 -5.22 4.25 -11.09
CA LEU A 116 -6.26 4.36 -12.10
C LEU A 116 -7.58 4.73 -11.43
N GLY A 117 -8.31 5.68 -12.01
CA GLY A 117 -9.65 6.05 -11.56
C GLY A 117 -10.69 5.62 -12.58
N TYR A 118 -11.75 5.01 -12.11
CA TYR A 118 -12.90 4.58 -12.90
C TYR A 118 -14.19 5.20 -12.35
N ASP A 119 -15.04 5.67 -13.23
CA ASP A 119 -16.39 6.08 -12.83
C ASP A 119 -17.14 4.88 -12.25
N ALA A 120 -17.59 5.00 -11.02
CA ALA A 120 -18.19 3.89 -10.27
C ALA A 120 -19.61 3.51 -10.73
N GLN A 121 -20.19 4.21 -11.74
CA GLN A 121 -21.51 3.87 -12.31
C GLN A 121 -21.39 3.20 -13.68
N THR A 122 -20.32 3.49 -14.39
CA THR A 122 -20.14 3.05 -15.78
C THR A 122 -18.93 2.16 -15.98
N LEU A 123 -18.06 2.05 -14.99
CA LEU A 123 -16.76 1.38 -15.02
C LEU A 123 -15.84 1.88 -16.16
N LYS A 124 -16.07 3.12 -16.65
CA LYS A 124 -15.19 3.76 -17.63
C LYS A 124 -14.02 4.43 -16.93
N GLN A 125 -12.83 4.30 -17.50
CA GLN A 125 -11.63 4.97 -17.01
C GLN A 125 -11.78 6.50 -17.14
N VAL A 126 -11.55 7.21 -16.05
CA VAL A 126 -11.66 8.68 -15.98
C VAL A 126 -10.35 9.37 -15.58
N SER A 127 -9.43 8.62 -14.98
CA SER A 127 -8.11 9.17 -14.66
C SER A 127 -7.02 8.09 -14.65
N THR A 128 -5.79 8.53 -14.92
CA THR A 128 -4.60 7.68 -14.93
C THR A 128 -3.42 8.47 -14.36
N PHE A 129 -2.72 7.89 -13.40
CA PHE A 129 -1.46 8.39 -12.89
C PHE A 129 -0.41 7.30 -12.96
N ASN A 130 0.78 7.65 -13.44
CA ASN A 130 1.99 6.84 -13.40
C ASN A 130 3.01 7.51 -12.49
N SER A 131 3.54 6.77 -11.54
CA SER A 131 4.49 7.31 -10.55
C SER A 131 5.88 7.61 -11.11
N THR A 132 6.27 6.96 -12.21
CA THR A 132 7.61 7.07 -12.80
C THR A 132 7.54 7.03 -14.33
N PRO A 133 6.86 8.00 -14.99
CA PRO A 133 6.50 7.92 -16.41
C PRO A 133 7.69 7.92 -17.35
N THR A 134 8.81 8.51 -16.97
CA THR A 134 10.07 8.55 -17.75
C THR A 134 11.21 7.78 -17.08
N GLY A 135 10.90 7.17 -15.92
CA GLY A 135 11.83 6.39 -15.12
C GLY A 135 11.47 4.91 -15.05
N ASN A 136 11.59 4.33 -13.87
CA ASN A 136 11.32 2.90 -13.63
C ASN A 136 10.87 2.67 -12.18
N GLN A 137 10.14 1.57 -11.92
CA GLN A 137 9.67 1.15 -10.60
C GLN A 137 8.61 2.13 -10.04
N GLY A 138 8.72 2.54 -8.76
CA GLY A 138 7.73 3.42 -8.13
C GLY A 138 6.43 2.70 -7.78
N GLY A 139 6.49 1.42 -7.41
CA GLY A 139 5.31 0.62 -7.09
C GLY A 139 4.44 1.22 -5.99
N ILE A 140 3.13 1.06 -6.11
CA ILE A 140 2.16 1.50 -5.11
C ILE A 140 1.68 0.26 -4.35
N TRP A 141 2.15 0.10 -3.09
CA TRP A 141 1.90 -1.07 -2.27
C TRP A 141 1.00 -0.77 -1.06
N MET A 142 1.29 0.32 -0.37
CA MET A 142 0.57 0.92 0.75
C MET A 142 0.19 -0.05 1.89
N GLY A 143 0.90 -1.18 2.04
CA GLY A 143 0.59 -2.16 3.08
C GLY A 143 -0.83 -2.74 3.01
N GLY A 144 -1.47 -2.68 1.85
CA GLY A 144 -2.86 -3.10 1.65
C GLY A 144 -3.90 -2.08 2.09
N LEU A 145 -3.52 -0.85 2.46
CA LEU A 145 -4.45 0.27 2.64
C LEU A 145 -4.85 0.91 1.30
N PRO A 146 -6.02 1.55 1.22
CA PRO A 146 -6.36 2.42 0.09
C PRO A 146 -5.60 3.75 0.17
N PRO A 147 -5.58 4.55 -0.90
CA PRO A 147 -5.27 5.97 -0.80
C PRO A 147 -6.15 6.63 0.25
N SER A 148 -5.57 7.48 1.10
CA SER A 148 -6.34 8.21 2.10
C SER A 148 -6.96 9.46 1.48
N VAL A 149 -8.12 9.88 2.02
CA VAL A 149 -8.86 11.04 1.53
C VAL A 149 -9.12 12.00 2.67
N ASP A 150 -8.83 13.28 2.49
CA ASP A 150 -9.19 14.32 3.46
C ASP A 150 -10.60 14.88 3.26
N GLY A 151 -11.01 15.80 4.13
CA GLY A 151 -12.33 16.43 4.08
C GLY A 151 -12.60 17.22 2.79
N ASP A 152 -11.57 17.73 2.15
CA ASP A 152 -11.65 18.47 0.89
C ASP A 152 -11.66 17.53 -0.34
N GLY A 153 -11.33 16.25 -0.13
CA GLY A 153 -11.30 15.20 -1.14
C GLY A 153 -9.95 15.01 -1.79
N ASN A 154 -8.89 15.63 -1.26
CA ASN A 154 -7.54 15.35 -1.75
C ASN A 154 -7.15 13.92 -1.41
N LEU A 155 -6.45 13.27 -2.34
CA LEU A 155 -5.93 11.91 -2.18
C LEU A 155 -4.49 11.93 -1.70
N TYR A 156 -4.16 11.03 -0.79
CA TYR A 156 -2.80 10.82 -0.30
C TYR A 156 -2.32 9.43 -0.69
N LEU A 157 -1.20 9.38 -1.41
CA LEU A 157 -0.63 8.17 -1.98
C LEU A 157 0.81 8.01 -1.51
N VAL A 158 1.24 6.77 -1.26
CA VAL A 158 2.64 6.46 -0.96
C VAL A 158 3.22 5.64 -2.09
N VAL A 159 4.30 6.14 -2.66
CA VAL A 159 5.07 5.51 -3.74
C VAL A 159 6.35 4.92 -3.15
N ALA A 160 6.65 3.67 -3.52
CA ALA A 160 7.84 2.96 -3.07
C ALA A 160 9.08 3.25 -3.94
N ASN A 161 10.09 2.37 -3.83
CA ASN A 161 11.33 2.43 -4.58
C ASN A 161 11.10 2.71 -6.06
N GLY A 162 11.83 3.66 -6.63
CA GLY A 162 11.72 4.04 -8.03
C GLY A 162 12.50 5.30 -8.35
N SER A 163 12.53 5.62 -9.63
CA SER A 163 13.15 6.87 -10.10
C SER A 163 12.50 8.08 -9.42
N PHE A 164 13.33 9.05 -9.05
CA PHE A 164 12.90 10.29 -8.43
C PHE A 164 13.64 11.47 -9.04
N ASP A 165 12.89 12.46 -9.53
CA ASP A 165 13.38 13.72 -10.07
C ASP A 165 12.42 14.90 -9.79
N GLY A 166 11.49 14.71 -8.83
CA GLY A 166 10.50 15.72 -8.46
C GLY A 166 11.11 17.02 -7.91
N ASP A 167 12.31 16.96 -7.35
CA ASP A 167 13.09 18.11 -6.87
C ASP A 167 13.77 18.90 -7.99
N SER A 168 13.78 18.37 -9.20
CA SER A 168 14.40 18.94 -10.39
C SER A 168 13.37 19.26 -11.48
N ASP A 169 12.13 19.56 -11.08
CA ASP A 169 10.98 19.79 -11.96
C ASP A 169 10.63 18.59 -12.86
N GLY A 170 11.07 17.39 -12.48
CA GLY A 170 10.73 16.14 -13.15
C GLY A 170 9.35 15.60 -12.76
N ASN A 171 9.02 14.43 -13.29
CA ASN A 171 7.71 13.80 -13.11
C ASN A 171 7.79 12.36 -12.54
N ASN A 172 8.97 11.94 -12.10
CA ASN A 172 9.20 10.67 -11.43
C ASN A 172 9.18 10.87 -9.92
N PHE A 173 8.29 10.17 -9.24
CA PHE A 173 8.02 10.33 -7.80
C PHE A 173 8.21 9.01 -7.03
N GLY A 174 9.27 8.27 -7.32
CA GLY A 174 9.68 7.15 -6.45
C GLY A 174 9.97 7.64 -5.03
N MET A 175 9.79 6.79 -4.02
CA MET A 175 10.05 7.06 -2.61
C MET A 175 9.36 8.34 -2.08
N SER A 176 8.07 8.52 -2.42
CA SER A 176 7.37 9.78 -2.12
C SER A 176 6.01 9.56 -1.46
N VAL A 177 5.58 10.55 -0.69
CA VAL A 177 4.19 10.76 -0.29
C VAL A 177 3.63 11.86 -1.18
N LEU A 178 2.53 11.58 -1.88
CA LEU A 178 1.92 12.50 -2.84
C LEU A 178 0.55 12.94 -2.34
N ARG A 179 0.23 14.23 -2.51
CA ARG A 179 -1.11 14.78 -2.36
C ARG A 179 -1.64 15.21 -3.71
N PHE A 180 -2.80 14.67 -4.09
CA PHE A 180 -3.49 15.01 -5.32
C PHE A 180 -4.77 15.78 -5.06
N ASP A 181 -5.07 16.72 -5.94
CA ASP A 181 -6.42 17.22 -6.14
C ASP A 181 -7.07 16.46 -7.31
N PRO A 182 -7.94 15.46 -7.03
CA PRO A 182 -8.53 14.64 -8.08
C PRO A 182 -9.64 15.37 -8.86
N SER A 183 -10.06 16.56 -8.43
CA SER A 183 -10.99 17.40 -9.18
C SER A 183 -10.35 18.11 -10.36
N ILE A 184 -9.01 18.20 -10.36
CA ILE A 184 -8.22 18.82 -11.44
C ILE A 184 -7.46 17.75 -12.19
N LEU A 185 -7.85 17.49 -13.43
CA LEU A 185 -7.16 16.56 -14.32
C LEU A 185 -6.33 17.35 -15.36
N VAL A 186 -5.07 16.96 -15.48
CA VAL A 186 -4.19 17.45 -16.56
C VAL A 186 -3.91 16.26 -17.48
N ASN A 187 -4.44 16.30 -18.69
CA ASN A 187 -4.35 15.18 -19.65
C ASN A 187 -4.82 13.83 -19.06
N GLY A 188 -5.91 13.84 -18.28
CA GLY A 188 -6.42 12.64 -17.64
C GLY A 188 -5.67 12.20 -16.37
N THR A 189 -4.64 12.95 -15.95
CA THR A 189 -3.88 12.68 -14.72
C THR A 189 -4.34 13.59 -13.59
N PRO A 190 -4.65 13.09 -12.38
CA PRO A 190 -4.94 13.93 -11.23
C PRO A 190 -3.75 14.85 -10.91
N LYS A 191 -4.04 16.12 -10.61
CA LYS A 191 -2.99 17.09 -10.31
C LYS A 191 -2.32 16.77 -8.97
N ILE A 192 -1.00 16.55 -8.99
CA ILE A 192 -0.18 16.58 -7.77
C ILE A 192 -0.15 18.03 -7.28
N VAL A 193 -0.65 18.29 -6.09
CA VAL A 193 -0.69 19.62 -5.47
C VAL A 193 0.41 19.81 -4.45
N ASP A 194 0.94 18.71 -3.92
CA ASP A 194 2.07 18.73 -2.99
C ASP A 194 2.70 17.32 -2.88
N TRP A 195 3.95 17.23 -2.43
CA TRP A 195 4.64 15.96 -2.26
C TRP A 195 5.76 16.05 -1.22
N PHE A 196 6.14 14.92 -0.66
CA PHE A 196 7.30 14.75 0.21
C PHE A 196 8.13 13.56 -0.24
N SER A 197 9.45 13.70 -0.29
CA SER A 197 10.39 12.60 -0.39
C SER A 197 11.50 12.79 0.66
N PRO A 198 11.88 11.74 1.42
CA PRO A 198 12.95 11.84 2.40
C PRO A 198 14.26 12.31 1.75
N PHE A 199 15.05 13.16 2.43
CA PHE A 199 16.33 13.64 1.89
C PHE A 199 17.31 12.47 1.62
N ASP A 200 17.19 11.38 2.37
CA ASP A 200 17.97 10.17 2.22
C ASP A 200 17.30 9.11 1.32
N HIS A 201 16.36 9.55 0.46
CA HIS A 201 15.56 8.65 -0.39
C HIS A 201 16.42 7.67 -1.19
N GLN A 202 17.54 8.11 -1.76
CA GLN A 202 18.43 7.21 -2.53
C GLN A 202 18.99 6.08 -1.64
N SER A 203 19.45 6.39 -0.43
CA SER A 203 19.92 5.39 0.52
C SER A 203 18.82 4.40 0.93
N LEU A 204 17.58 4.90 1.08
CA LEU A 204 16.43 4.06 1.39
C LEU A 204 16.07 3.15 0.20
N ILE A 205 16.19 3.64 -1.03
CA ILE A 205 15.99 2.86 -2.26
C ILE A 205 17.06 1.77 -2.36
N ASP A 206 18.33 2.12 -2.23
CA ASP A 206 19.47 1.19 -2.34
C ASP A 206 19.40 0.07 -1.31
N GLY A 207 18.89 0.39 -0.12
CA GLY A 207 18.69 -0.56 0.98
C GLY A 207 17.39 -1.35 0.90
N ASP A 208 16.47 -0.99 0.00
CA ASP A 208 15.09 -1.50 -0.06
C ASP A 208 14.37 -1.42 1.31
N VAL A 209 14.50 -0.27 1.99
CA VAL A 209 14.03 -0.08 3.36
C VAL A 209 13.14 1.15 3.58
N GLY A 210 12.71 1.78 2.50
CA GLY A 210 12.01 3.06 2.52
C GLY A 210 10.49 2.98 2.64
N LEU A 211 9.86 3.99 2.05
CA LEU A 211 8.41 4.16 1.98
C LEU A 211 7.72 3.08 1.12
N GLY A 212 6.39 3.03 1.19
CA GLY A 212 5.54 2.17 0.34
C GLY A 212 5.16 0.85 0.98
N SER A 213 5.88 0.37 1.98
CA SER A 213 5.48 -0.84 2.74
C SER A 213 4.26 -0.57 3.64
N THR A 214 3.95 0.69 3.92
CA THR A 214 2.74 1.16 4.62
C THR A 214 2.01 2.21 3.79
N GLY A 215 0.73 2.45 4.09
CA GLY A 215 -0.02 3.57 3.52
C GLY A 215 0.16 4.86 4.31
N ALA A 216 -0.42 5.94 3.80
CA ALA A 216 -0.54 7.22 4.49
C ALA A 216 -1.76 7.21 5.40
N ILE A 217 -1.61 7.66 6.64
CA ILE A 217 -2.70 7.77 7.62
C ILE A 217 -2.90 9.23 7.96
N LEU A 218 -4.10 9.73 7.70
CA LEU A 218 -4.46 11.10 8.07
C LEU A 218 -4.79 11.16 9.55
N LEU A 219 -4.08 12.02 10.27
CA LEU A 219 -4.30 12.28 11.67
C LEU A 219 -4.96 13.66 11.86
N PRO A 220 -5.62 13.90 12.99
CA PRO A 220 -6.11 15.23 13.35
C PRO A 220 -5.02 16.30 13.32
N ARG A 221 -5.44 17.57 13.23
CA ARG A 221 -4.56 18.74 13.24
C ARG A 221 -3.54 18.74 12.11
N ASN A 222 -4.04 18.38 10.91
CA ASN A 222 -3.29 18.43 9.65
C ASN A 222 -1.98 17.64 9.67
N ARG A 223 -2.03 16.39 10.10
CA ARG A 223 -0.90 15.48 10.11
C ARG A 223 -1.11 14.30 9.16
N VAL A 224 -0.03 13.86 8.53
CA VAL A 224 0.07 12.59 7.77
C VAL A 224 1.14 11.74 8.44
N LEU A 225 0.79 10.50 8.75
CA LEU A 225 1.69 9.50 9.30
C LEU A 225 1.98 8.45 8.24
N VAL A 226 3.25 8.16 8.00
CA VAL A 226 3.71 7.08 7.15
C VAL A 226 4.77 6.25 7.87
N GLY A 227 4.82 4.97 7.56
CA GLY A 227 5.86 4.07 8.03
C GLY A 227 6.83 3.68 6.92
N THR A 228 8.02 3.29 7.31
CA THR A 228 9.05 2.79 6.39
C THR A 228 9.32 1.31 6.63
N LYS A 229 9.83 0.64 5.63
CA LYS A 229 10.14 -0.79 5.71
C LYS A 229 11.19 -1.10 6.80
N ASN A 230 12.10 -0.16 7.10
CA ASN A 230 13.06 -0.32 8.21
C ASN A 230 12.51 -0.01 9.61
N GLY A 231 11.20 0.13 9.75
CA GLY A 231 10.56 0.26 11.05
C GLY A 231 10.53 1.67 11.65
N GLN A 232 10.69 2.71 10.83
CA GLN A 232 10.54 4.09 11.28
C GLN A 232 9.14 4.62 11.00
N LEU A 233 8.68 5.57 11.80
CA LEU A 233 7.54 6.42 11.50
C LEU A 233 8.03 7.82 11.11
N MET A 234 7.35 8.40 10.13
CA MET A 234 7.50 9.80 9.73
C MET A 234 6.14 10.47 9.89
N LEU A 235 6.11 11.53 10.70
CA LEU A 235 4.95 12.39 10.91
C LEU A 235 5.19 13.69 10.14
N LEU A 236 4.34 13.97 9.17
CA LEU A 236 4.47 15.10 8.26
C LEU A 236 3.38 16.14 8.53
N ASP A 237 3.65 17.39 8.19
CA ASP A 237 2.63 18.42 8.09
C ASP A 237 1.86 18.24 6.77
N ARG A 238 0.56 17.99 6.87
CA ARG A 238 -0.30 17.71 5.71
C ARG A 238 -0.50 18.90 4.78
N ASP A 239 -0.48 20.11 5.34
CA ASP A 239 -0.71 21.32 4.55
C ASP A 239 0.54 21.78 3.81
N HIS A 240 1.71 21.32 4.25
CA HIS A 240 3.00 21.67 3.70
C HIS A 240 3.90 20.42 3.66
N LEU A 241 3.72 19.55 2.68
CA LEU A 241 4.60 18.38 2.50
C LEU A 241 6.01 18.78 2.06
N THR A 242 6.14 20.00 1.51
CA THR A 242 7.33 20.75 1.11
C THR A 242 8.58 19.98 0.73
N HIS A 243 8.39 19.00 -0.16
CA HIS A 243 9.46 18.46 -1.00
C HIS A 243 10.57 17.70 -0.23
N THR A 244 11.79 17.65 -0.76
CA THR A 244 12.92 17.05 -0.08
C THR A 244 13.48 18.02 0.97
N GLY A 245 13.77 17.52 2.17
CA GLY A 245 14.59 18.24 3.15
C GLY A 245 16.03 18.37 2.68
N GLY A 246 16.74 19.34 3.22
CA GLY A 246 18.19 19.46 3.02
C GLY A 246 18.98 18.41 3.84
N PRO A 247 20.32 18.39 3.73
CA PRO A 247 21.18 17.46 4.48
C PRO A 247 21.09 17.65 6.01
N GLU A 248 20.51 18.74 6.48
CA GLU A 248 20.27 19.01 7.91
C GLU A 248 18.95 18.40 8.43
N GLY A 249 18.24 17.67 7.59
CA GLY A 249 16.98 17.00 7.92
C GLY A 249 15.82 17.40 7.01
N ASP A 250 14.78 16.62 7.10
CA ASP A 250 13.56 16.80 6.31
C ASP A 250 12.70 17.90 6.96
N SER A 251 12.68 19.08 6.39
CA SER A 251 11.71 20.11 6.75
C SER A 251 10.58 20.06 5.71
N PRO A 252 9.43 19.68 6.01
CA PRO A 252 8.51 19.87 7.12
C PRO A 252 8.27 18.60 7.96
N LEU A 253 9.19 17.72 7.97
CA LEU A 253 9.09 16.53 8.80
C LEU A 253 8.93 16.95 10.26
N VAL A 254 7.75 16.71 10.82
CA VAL A 254 7.45 17.04 12.21
C VAL A 254 8.19 16.09 13.14
N GLN A 255 8.34 14.83 12.73
CA GLN A 255 8.99 13.81 13.54
C GLN A 255 9.37 12.58 12.69
N ARG A 256 10.58 12.02 12.95
CA ARG A 256 11.03 10.73 12.41
C ARG A 256 11.70 9.95 13.55
N PHE A 257 11.26 8.71 13.80
CA PHE A 257 11.82 7.90 14.87
C PHE A 257 11.57 6.41 14.65
N GLN A 258 12.39 5.58 15.31
CA GLN A 258 12.31 4.13 15.24
C GLN A 258 11.17 3.62 16.14
N VAL A 259 10.27 2.78 15.59
CA VAL A 259 9.16 2.17 16.33
C VAL A 259 9.20 0.65 16.31
N SER A 260 9.83 0.06 15.31
CA SER A 260 9.97 -1.40 15.19
C SER A 260 11.39 -1.77 14.80
N TRP A 261 11.89 -2.87 15.34
CA TRP A 261 13.18 -3.43 14.95
C TRP A 261 13.10 -4.26 13.67
N GLY A 262 11.92 -4.80 13.37
CA GLY A 262 11.65 -5.54 12.14
C GLY A 262 10.92 -4.71 11.10
N PRO A 263 10.90 -5.19 9.85
CA PRO A 263 10.21 -4.52 8.76
C PRO A 263 8.72 -4.31 9.05
N MET A 264 8.19 -3.15 8.68
CA MET A 264 6.76 -2.89 8.71
C MET A 264 6.14 -3.17 7.34
N PHE A 265 5.22 -4.13 7.28
CA PHE A 265 4.42 -4.46 6.10
C PHE A 265 2.92 -4.24 6.34
N SER A 266 2.56 -3.79 7.52
CA SER A 266 1.23 -3.34 7.91
C SER A 266 1.28 -1.88 8.30
N SER A 267 0.25 -1.14 7.93
CA SER A 267 0.17 0.28 8.27
C SER A 267 -0.14 0.47 9.75
N PRO A 268 0.38 1.54 10.38
CA PRO A 268 -0.05 1.95 11.70
C PRO A 268 -1.56 2.20 11.75
N ILE A 269 -2.16 2.08 12.92
CA ILE A 269 -3.57 2.38 13.15
C ILE A 269 -3.67 3.52 14.15
N TYR A 270 -4.41 4.56 13.78
CA TYR A 270 -4.79 5.63 14.70
C TYR A 270 -6.14 5.35 15.34
N TRP A 271 -6.26 5.62 16.63
CA TRP A 271 -7.49 5.50 17.37
C TRP A 271 -7.64 6.62 18.40
N ALA A 272 -8.78 7.34 18.36
CA ALA A 272 -9.18 8.33 19.33
C ALA A 272 -10.16 7.70 20.32
N GLY A 273 -9.67 7.30 21.48
CA GLY A 273 -10.46 6.65 22.51
C GLY A 273 -10.73 7.53 23.73
N PRO A 274 -11.51 7.01 24.69
CA PRO A 274 -11.85 7.76 25.92
C PRO A 274 -10.63 8.18 26.75
N GLN A 275 -9.51 7.49 26.61
CA GLN A 275 -8.28 7.74 27.34
C GLN A 275 -7.25 8.53 26.52
N GLY A 276 -7.64 9.13 25.39
CA GLY A 276 -6.79 9.91 24.50
C GLY A 276 -6.49 9.23 23.17
N GLU A 277 -5.69 9.90 22.38
CA GLU A 277 -5.34 9.52 21.01
C GLU A 277 -4.10 8.63 20.99
N ARG A 278 -4.15 7.56 20.21
CA ARG A 278 -3.07 6.55 20.13
C ARG A 278 -2.77 6.10 18.73
N VAL A 279 -1.53 5.70 18.53
CA VAL A 279 -1.03 5.04 17.31
C VAL A 279 -0.56 3.64 17.69
N TYR A 280 -1.09 2.64 16.98
CA TYR A 280 -0.76 1.23 17.14
C TYR A 280 0.17 0.82 15.99
N VAL A 281 1.29 0.17 16.33
CA VAL A 281 2.30 -0.25 15.35
C VAL A 281 2.68 -1.70 15.61
N TRP A 282 2.71 -2.49 14.54
CA TRP A 282 3.16 -3.87 14.61
C TRP A 282 4.12 -4.18 13.46
N GLY A 283 5.39 -4.34 13.76
CA GLY A 283 6.42 -4.76 12.81
C GLY A 283 6.69 -6.27 12.86
N THR A 284 7.29 -6.79 11.82
CA THR A 284 7.72 -8.19 11.74
C THR A 284 8.77 -8.47 12.80
N SER A 285 8.68 -9.62 13.45
CA SER A 285 9.58 -10.04 14.55
C SER A 285 9.62 -9.06 15.72
N ASP A 286 8.55 -8.30 15.91
CA ASP A 286 8.44 -7.33 16.98
C ASP A 286 7.06 -7.45 17.67
N ALA A 287 6.94 -6.86 18.85
CA ALA A 287 5.70 -6.79 19.61
C ALA A 287 4.79 -5.67 19.06
N LEU A 288 3.48 -5.82 19.25
CA LEU A 288 2.55 -4.71 19.05
C LEU A 288 2.87 -3.62 20.08
N LYS A 289 3.09 -2.41 19.61
CA LYS A 289 3.38 -1.23 20.42
C LYS A 289 2.30 -0.18 20.28
N VAL A 290 2.03 0.51 21.37
CA VAL A 290 1.04 1.59 21.44
C VAL A 290 1.74 2.86 21.86
N PHE A 291 1.59 3.90 21.06
CA PHE A 291 2.21 5.20 21.28
C PHE A 291 1.13 6.26 21.52
N ARG A 292 1.39 7.19 22.43
CA ARG A 292 0.51 8.36 22.63
C ARG A 292 0.71 9.36 21.49
N TYR A 293 -0.40 9.90 21.03
CA TYR A 293 -0.43 11.06 20.15
C TYR A 293 -1.08 12.23 20.88
N ASP A 294 -0.41 13.36 20.98
CA ASP A 294 -0.90 14.56 21.69
C ASP A 294 -1.66 15.52 20.76
N GLY A 295 -1.80 15.15 19.50
CA GLY A 295 -2.40 15.93 18.44
C GLY A 295 -1.39 16.69 17.58
N TYR A 296 -0.13 16.74 17.99
CA TYR A 296 0.96 17.40 17.25
C TYR A 296 2.16 16.49 17.05
N ARG A 297 2.44 15.64 18.04
CA ARG A 297 3.57 14.71 18.06
C ARG A 297 3.16 13.36 18.63
N ILE A 298 3.94 12.35 18.29
CA ILE A 298 3.85 11.00 18.86
C ILE A 298 4.96 10.87 19.90
N ASP A 299 4.61 10.44 21.14
CA ASP A 299 5.64 10.10 22.13
C ASP A 299 6.48 8.93 21.59
N PRO A 300 7.79 9.07 21.39
CA PRO A 300 8.61 7.99 20.85
C PRO A 300 8.75 6.80 21.81
N THR A 301 8.36 6.96 23.06
CA THR A 301 8.33 5.88 24.05
C THR A 301 6.97 5.20 24.01
N PRO A 302 6.89 3.88 23.74
CA PRO A 302 5.61 3.19 23.73
C PRO A 302 4.99 3.19 25.12
N GLU A 303 3.71 3.57 25.21
CA GLU A 303 2.90 3.49 26.44
C GLU A 303 2.64 2.04 26.83
N MET A 304 2.44 1.18 25.84
CA MET A 304 2.21 -0.24 26.03
C MET A 304 2.94 -1.05 24.96
N THR A 305 3.34 -2.26 25.35
CA THR A 305 3.95 -3.25 24.45
C THR A 305 3.34 -4.60 24.76
N SER A 306 2.87 -5.31 23.73
CA SER A 306 2.29 -6.64 23.91
C SER A 306 3.37 -7.67 24.29
N THR A 307 2.94 -8.74 24.95
CA THR A 307 3.80 -9.91 25.19
C THR A 307 3.90 -10.83 23.97
N VAL A 308 3.05 -10.60 22.96
CA VAL A 308 3.02 -11.37 21.71
C VAL A 308 3.91 -10.69 20.69
N VAL A 309 4.80 -11.46 20.09
CA VAL A 309 5.69 -11.03 19.01
C VAL A 309 5.19 -11.64 17.70
N LEU A 310 5.08 -10.82 16.66
CA LEU A 310 4.79 -11.27 15.32
C LEU A 310 6.05 -11.97 14.76
N THR A 311 6.04 -13.29 14.76
CA THR A 311 7.16 -14.07 14.23
C THR A 311 6.93 -14.45 12.78
N ASP A 312 7.92 -14.16 11.96
CA ASP A 312 8.13 -14.66 10.61
C ASP A 312 7.00 -14.35 9.60
N VAL A 313 7.11 -13.20 8.97
CA VAL A 313 6.27 -12.84 7.83
C VAL A 313 7.17 -12.39 6.68
N TRP A 314 7.80 -13.35 6.02
CA TRP A 314 8.37 -13.14 4.70
C TRP A 314 7.47 -13.80 3.64
N PRO A 315 7.45 -13.32 2.37
CA PRO A 315 6.53 -13.77 1.35
C PRO A 315 6.43 -15.30 1.26
N GLY A 316 5.24 -15.84 1.49
CA GLY A 316 4.96 -17.28 1.53
C GLY A 316 4.89 -17.90 2.93
N GLY A 317 5.14 -17.14 4.00
CA GLY A 317 5.02 -17.62 5.37
C GLY A 317 3.60 -17.51 5.94
N ILE A 318 3.19 -18.52 6.70
CA ILE A 318 1.97 -18.47 7.51
C ILE A 318 2.28 -17.60 8.73
N LEU A 319 1.41 -16.62 9.02
CA LEU A 319 1.44 -15.86 10.27
C LEU A 319 1.34 -16.82 11.47
N THR A 320 2.40 -16.98 12.21
CA THR A 320 2.39 -17.71 13.48
C THR A 320 2.57 -16.75 14.65
N LEU A 321 1.60 -16.70 15.53
CA LEU A 321 1.72 -16.01 16.81
C LEU A 321 2.39 -16.97 17.79
N GLY A 322 3.57 -16.60 18.28
CA GLY A 322 4.29 -17.37 19.29
C GLY A 322 4.45 -16.59 20.60
N PRO A 323 4.67 -17.24 21.75
CA PRO A 323 4.99 -16.56 22.99
C PRO A 323 6.30 -15.80 22.86
N GLY A 324 6.33 -14.55 23.33
CA GLY A 324 7.50 -13.67 23.24
C GLY A 324 8.73 -14.32 23.89
N LEU A 325 9.81 -14.41 23.13
CA LEU A 325 11.12 -14.77 23.69
C LEU A 325 11.79 -13.49 24.24
N PRO A 326 12.47 -13.57 25.39
CA PRO A 326 13.22 -12.41 25.88
C PRO A 326 14.27 -11.98 24.87
N ALA A 327 14.45 -10.66 24.74
CA ALA A 327 15.40 -10.04 23.83
C ALA A 327 16.83 -10.57 24.05
N GLY A 328 17.34 -11.27 23.09
CA GLY A 328 18.70 -11.78 23.07
C GLY A 328 18.75 -13.23 22.56
N HIS A 329 19.04 -13.35 21.27
CA HIS A 329 19.54 -14.51 20.53
C HIS A 329 18.71 -14.84 19.28
N ALA A 330 18.91 -14.07 18.24
CA ALA A 330 18.61 -14.48 16.87
C ALA A 330 19.67 -15.54 16.45
N ARG A 331 19.36 -16.82 16.59
CA ARG A 331 20.09 -17.89 15.92
C ARG A 331 19.27 -18.33 14.72
N GLN A 332 19.84 -18.14 13.54
CA GLN A 332 19.38 -18.77 12.30
C GLN A 332 19.23 -20.28 12.50
N ARG A 333 18.01 -20.81 12.36
CA ARG A 333 17.79 -22.23 12.12
C ARG A 333 17.25 -22.43 10.71
N ARG A 334 18.09 -22.95 9.84
CA ARG A 334 17.69 -23.57 8.57
C ARG A 334 17.04 -24.92 8.90
N GLY A 335 15.90 -25.21 8.27
CA GLY A 335 15.47 -26.55 7.88
C GLY A 335 14.44 -27.21 8.77
N ALA A 336 13.25 -27.42 8.24
CA ALA A 336 12.62 -28.73 8.03
C ALA A 336 11.14 -28.58 7.65
N ARG A 337 10.81 -28.96 6.45
CA ARG A 337 9.44 -29.16 5.96
C ARG A 337 8.81 -30.34 6.70
N ARG A 338 7.66 -30.15 7.33
CA ARG A 338 6.65 -31.20 7.52
C ARG A 338 5.27 -30.58 7.39
N GLY A 339 4.44 -31.20 6.53
CA GLY A 339 3.07 -30.78 6.24
C GLY A 339 2.17 -30.89 7.46
N LEU A 340 1.22 -29.97 7.55
CA LEU A 340 0.13 -30.00 8.51
C LEU A 340 -1.22 -29.91 7.81
N HIS A 341 -2.09 -30.80 8.24
CA HIS A 341 -3.44 -31.08 7.75
C HIS A 341 -4.42 -29.89 7.88
N ARG A 342 -5.36 -29.84 6.94
CA ARG A 342 -6.60 -29.03 6.98
C ARG A 342 -7.41 -29.35 8.22
N GLY A 343 -7.78 -28.31 8.96
CA GLY A 343 -8.84 -28.39 9.96
C GLY A 343 -8.54 -27.57 11.21
N GLN A 344 -8.81 -26.27 11.18
CA GLN A 344 -9.23 -25.45 12.32
C GLN A 344 -9.14 -23.95 11.92
N ARG A 345 -10.18 -23.49 11.26
CA ARG A 345 -10.43 -22.05 11.07
C ARG A 345 -11.78 -21.77 11.70
N GLN A 346 -11.78 -21.38 12.95
CA GLN A 346 -12.83 -20.56 13.60
C GLN A 346 -12.42 -20.39 15.07
N GLY A 347 -12.16 -19.17 15.52
CA GLY A 347 -12.05 -18.90 16.95
C GLY A 347 -10.91 -17.99 17.45
N LEU A 348 -10.26 -17.19 16.59
CA LEU A 348 -9.05 -16.47 17.06
C LEU A 348 -9.23 -14.97 17.39
N CYS A 349 -10.44 -14.42 17.34
CA CYS A 349 -10.65 -12.98 17.60
C CYS A 349 -11.14 -12.62 19.01
N ARG A 350 -11.28 -13.57 19.96
CA ARG A 350 -11.90 -13.26 21.26
C ARG A 350 -10.97 -13.20 22.49
N HIS A 351 -9.69 -13.49 22.39
CA HIS A 351 -8.80 -13.56 23.56
C HIS A 351 -7.54 -12.69 23.53
N LEU A 352 -7.55 -11.59 22.78
CA LEU A 352 -6.37 -10.71 22.73
C LEU A 352 -6.39 -9.56 23.76
N PHE A 353 -7.44 -9.45 24.62
CA PHE A 353 -7.62 -8.32 25.55
C PHE A 353 -8.13 -8.73 26.94
N GLU A 354 -7.70 -9.83 27.51
CA GLU A 354 -7.78 -10.08 28.96
C GLU A 354 -6.38 -10.12 29.58
#